data_4d2eb7e499535f6b631fadf02b180de6
#
_entry.id   4d2eb7e499535f6b631fadf02b180de6
#
_cell.length_a   1.000
_cell.length_b   1.000
_cell.length_c   1.000
_cell.angle_alpha   90.00
_cell.angle_beta   90.00
_cell.angle_gamma   90.00
#
_symmetry.space_group_name_H-M   'P 1'
#
loop_
_entity.id
_entity.type
_entity.pdbx_description
1 polymer ?
#
loop_
_entity_poly.entity_id
_entity_poly.type
_entity_poly.pdbx_seq_one_letter_code
_entity_poly.pdbx_strand_id
1 'polypeptide(L)'
;MTDNRPNIVLIMTDEMRGDCMGIAGHPDVQTPYLDSLASNGVYFPNAYTPCPSCIAARAVMHTGLSPRHCGRVGYRDRVDWNYGCTMAGELARAGYYTQCVGKMHVHPLRSLQGFHHVELHDGYLHTYRSASTPSCENQKAADDYFHWLREEKGVDADITDTGLECNSWVSRPWIYEEQLHPTNWVTSRSIDFLRRRDPRKPFFLMASYVRPHAPYDAPQHYFDLYEGRELAPPLTGDWDDRERLARDGRTYNSFTGPSDPELIRRQQIGYYACITHVDHQVGRLIQALSEYEVLQNTVILFTSDHGEMLSDHCFSRKSLPYQGSIRIPLLMNGPSELIGRPRVEKAVAGLQDVMPTLLELAGAEIPAHLDGQSLLHPGREMLHGEHSFGDLSNHFVVTGTDKYVWFSQDGREQYFRLDTDPGERHNAINEPQYAARIDELRRFLIRELAGREEGYTDGERLIPGRTALAVLHNATGKNC
;
A
#
# COMPACT_ATOMS: atom_id res chain seq x y z
N MET A 1 -33.86 4.05 17.72
CA MET A 1 -33.52 4.96 16.61
C MET A 1 -32.43 4.26 15.83
N THR A 2 -32.56 4.17 14.50
CA THR A 2 -31.50 3.69 13.62
C THR A 2 -30.38 4.74 13.61
N ASP A 3 -29.15 4.29 13.74
CA ASP A 3 -27.97 5.16 13.62
C ASP A 3 -27.84 5.59 12.15
N ASN A 4 -27.89 6.88 11.87
CA ASN A 4 -27.86 7.41 10.49
C ASN A 4 -26.43 7.69 9.98
N ARG A 5 -25.40 7.38 10.79
CA ARG A 5 -24.02 7.53 10.35
C ARG A 5 -23.70 6.55 9.23
N PRO A 6 -22.82 6.90 8.29
CA PRO A 6 -22.49 6.03 7.17
C PRO A 6 -21.76 4.78 7.63
N ASN A 7 -21.95 3.67 6.94
CA ASN A 7 -21.02 2.56 7.01
C ASN A 7 -19.72 2.94 6.29
N ILE A 8 -18.63 2.36 6.70
CA ILE A 8 -17.30 2.62 6.13
C ILE A 8 -16.70 1.31 5.67
N VAL A 9 -16.29 1.26 4.42
CA VAL A 9 -15.53 0.14 3.84
C VAL A 9 -14.19 0.66 3.35
N LEU A 10 -13.11 0.22 3.99
CA LEU A 10 -11.75 0.42 3.53
C LEU A 10 -11.30 -0.82 2.76
N ILE A 11 -11.10 -0.67 1.46
CA ILE A 11 -10.54 -1.70 0.60
C ILE A 11 -9.06 -1.40 0.41
N MET A 12 -8.22 -2.32 0.78
CA MET A 12 -6.77 -2.17 0.70
C MET A 12 -6.14 -3.31 -0.07
N THR A 13 -5.24 -2.97 -0.97
CA THR A 13 -4.34 -3.92 -1.65
C THR A 13 -2.94 -3.84 -1.07
N ASP A 14 -2.13 -4.86 -1.33
CA ASP A 14 -0.71 -4.84 -1.06
C ASP A 14 0.06 -4.73 -2.37
N GLU A 15 0.97 -3.76 -2.44
CA GLU A 15 1.90 -3.60 -3.58
C GLU A 15 1.23 -3.15 -4.90
N MET A 16 0.09 -2.46 -4.86
CA MET A 16 -0.55 -1.94 -6.09
C MET A 16 -0.06 -0.53 -6.41
N ARG A 17 0.45 -0.37 -7.64
CA ARG A 17 0.89 0.92 -8.20
C ARG A 17 -0.29 1.87 -8.43
N GLY A 18 -0.09 3.14 -8.16
CA GLY A 18 -1.11 4.19 -8.37
C GLY A 18 -1.39 4.51 -9.84
N ASP A 19 -0.54 4.10 -10.77
CA ASP A 19 -0.73 4.24 -12.20
C ASP A 19 -1.44 3.03 -12.84
N CYS A 20 -1.56 1.89 -12.14
CA CYS A 20 -2.14 0.66 -12.67
C CYS A 20 -3.67 0.60 -12.53
N MET A 21 -4.36 1.64 -13.02
CA MET A 21 -5.83 1.71 -13.17
C MET A 21 -6.19 2.39 -14.48
N GLY A 22 -7.35 2.06 -15.06
CA GLY A 22 -7.84 2.72 -16.28
C GLY A 22 -8.08 4.22 -16.07
N ILE A 23 -8.64 4.63 -14.93
CA ILE A 23 -8.84 6.05 -14.56
C ILE A 23 -7.50 6.82 -14.43
N ALA A 24 -6.41 6.13 -14.12
CA ALA A 24 -5.05 6.70 -14.08
C ALA A 24 -4.42 6.83 -15.46
N GLY A 25 -5.06 6.31 -16.51
CA GLY A 25 -4.57 6.32 -17.89
C GLY A 25 -3.63 5.18 -18.25
N HIS A 26 -3.61 4.07 -17.46
CA HIS A 26 -2.79 2.91 -17.81
C HIS A 26 -3.26 2.27 -19.12
N PRO A 27 -2.36 2.02 -20.08
CA PRO A 27 -2.77 1.55 -21.41
C PRO A 27 -3.30 0.10 -21.42
N ASP A 28 -2.86 -0.74 -20.51
CA ASP A 28 -3.06 -2.18 -20.58
C ASP A 28 -4.02 -2.73 -19.52
N VAL A 29 -3.87 -2.26 -18.26
CA VAL A 29 -4.60 -2.81 -17.10
C VAL A 29 -6.10 -2.53 -17.18
N GLN A 30 -6.91 -3.54 -16.84
CA GLN A 30 -8.37 -3.46 -16.83
C GLN A 30 -8.87 -3.42 -15.38
N THR A 31 -9.50 -2.30 -15.01
CA THR A 31 -10.04 -2.05 -13.65
C THR A 31 -11.43 -1.42 -13.70
N PRO A 32 -12.42 -2.04 -14.38
CA PRO A 32 -13.71 -1.41 -14.63
C PRO A 32 -14.47 -1.03 -13.36
N TYR A 33 -14.36 -1.79 -12.28
CA TYR A 33 -15.06 -1.48 -11.03
C TYR A 33 -14.37 -0.35 -10.25
N LEU A 34 -13.05 -0.34 -10.15
CA LEU A 34 -12.29 0.76 -9.55
C LEU A 34 -12.44 2.04 -10.36
N ASP A 35 -12.42 1.95 -11.70
CA ASP A 35 -12.65 3.10 -12.58
C ASP A 35 -14.05 3.69 -12.41
N SER A 36 -15.05 2.82 -12.23
CA SER A 36 -16.43 3.24 -11.92
C SER A 36 -16.53 3.93 -10.57
N LEU A 37 -15.90 3.37 -9.50
CA LEU A 37 -15.86 4.01 -8.19
C LEU A 37 -15.20 5.40 -8.26
N ALA A 38 -14.07 5.50 -8.95
CA ALA A 38 -13.32 6.76 -9.10
C ALA A 38 -14.11 7.80 -9.90
N SER A 39 -14.72 7.40 -11.01
CA SER A 39 -15.50 8.30 -11.89
C SER A 39 -16.76 8.85 -11.22
N ASN A 40 -17.35 8.09 -10.30
CA ASN A 40 -18.51 8.48 -9.51
C ASN A 40 -18.18 8.98 -8.11
N GLY A 41 -16.92 9.21 -7.81
CA GLY A 41 -16.40 9.61 -6.51
C GLY A 41 -15.30 10.65 -6.59
N VAL A 42 -14.35 10.57 -5.66
CA VAL A 42 -13.17 11.42 -5.62
C VAL A 42 -11.94 10.59 -5.92
N TYR A 43 -11.18 10.96 -6.95
CA TYR A 43 -9.92 10.33 -7.32
C TYR A 43 -8.74 11.24 -6.98
N PHE A 44 -7.72 10.70 -6.31
CA PHE A 44 -6.51 11.40 -5.87
C PHE A 44 -5.29 10.88 -6.68
N PRO A 45 -4.93 11.51 -7.81
CA PRO A 45 -3.79 11.05 -8.63
C PRO A 45 -2.44 11.24 -7.95
N ASN A 46 -2.32 12.15 -6.99
CA ASN A 46 -1.10 12.48 -6.25
C ASN A 46 -1.12 11.89 -4.83
N ALA A 47 -1.46 10.59 -4.73
CA ALA A 47 -1.45 9.87 -3.47
C ALA A 47 -0.18 9.04 -3.32
N TYR A 48 0.43 9.09 -2.13
CA TYR A 48 1.73 8.50 -1.87
C TYR A 48 1.77 7.75 -0.54
N THR A 49 2.53 6.67 -0.50
CA THR A 49 2.96 6.06 0.76
C THR A 49 4.21 6.80 1.26
N PRO A 50 4.23 7.24 2.52
CA PRO A 50 5.42 7.92 3.05
C PRO A 50 6.53 6.95 3.47
N CYS A 51 6.27 5.63 3.47
CA CYS A 51 7.29 4.60 3.67
C CYS A 51 6.91 3.34 2.87
N PRO A 52 7.53 3.09 1.70
CA PRO A 52 7.13 2.03 0.78
C PRO A 52 7.56 0.65 1.27
N SER A 53 6.92 0.18 2.33
CA SER A 53 7.13 -1.13 2.96
C SER A 53 5.90 -1.50 3.78
N CYS A 54 5.39 -2.71 3.60
CA CYS A 54 4.10 -3.15 4.15
C CYS A 54 3.91 -2.80 5.64
N ILE A 55 4.87 -3.15 6.52
CA ILE A 55 4.75 -2.91 7.97
C ILE A 55 4.69 -1.42 8.28
N ALA A 56 5.60 -0.63 7.70
CA ALA A 56 5.70 0.79 7.97
C ALA A 56 4.50 1.55 7.39
N ALA A 57 4.13 1.30 6.14
CA ALA A 57 2.97 1.89 5.48
C ALA A 57 1.67 1.61 6.24
N ARG A 58 1.47 0.35 6.66
CA ARG A 58 0.28 -0.05 7.44
C ARG A 58 0.27 0.62 8.82
N ALA A 59 1.42 0.73 9.50
CA ALA A 59 1.50 1.46 10.77
C ALA A 59 1.11 2.93 10.59
N VAL A 60 1.63 3.59 9.57
CA VAL A 60 1.24 4.98 9.21
C VAL A 60 -0.26 5.11 9.00
N MET A 61 -0.87 4.21 8.21
CA MET A 61 -2.31 4.24 7.94
C MET A 61 -3.15 3.98 9.19
N HIS A 62 -2.80 2.97 9.98
CA HIS A 62 -3.57 2.60 11.19
C HIS A 62 -3.49 3.63 12.30
N THR A 63 -2.43 4.44 12.35
CA THR A 63 -2.19 5.42 13.41
C THR A 63 -2.45 6.86 12.99
N GLY A 64 -2.55 7.16 11.68
CA GLY A 64 -2.61 8.54 11.18
C GLY A 64 -1.33 9.35 11.40
N LEU A 65 -0.23 8.69 11.75
CA LEU A 65 1.07 9.31 12.05
C LEU A 65 2.03 9.18 10.86
N SER A 66 2.95 10.13 10.74
CA SER A 66 4.09 10.03 9.82
C SER A 66 5.06 8.90 10.23
N PRO A 67 5.93 8.42 9.34
CA PRO A 67 6.96 7.41 9.69
C PRO A 67 7.78 7.82 10.90
N ARG A 68 8.14 9.11 11.01
CA ARG A 68 8.88 9.67 12.15
C ARG A 68 8.15 9.46 13.47
N HIS A 69 6.87 9.78 13.53
CA HIS A 69 6.10 9.75 14.78
C HIS A 69 5.60 8.36 15.14
N CYS A 70 5.23 7.52 14.16
CA CYS A 70 4.92 6.11 14.43
C CYS A 70 6.19 5.26 14.66
N GLY A 71 7.38 5.79 14.34
CA GLY A 71 8.67 5.13 14.56
C GLY A 71 9.00 4.01 13.59
N ARG A 72 8.29 3.93 12.45
CA ARG A 72 8.51 2.92 11.42
C ARG A 72 9.03 3.58 10.16
N VAL A 73 10.34 3.53 9.95
CA VAL A 73 11.03 4.22 8.85
C VAL A 73 11.72 3.25 7.89
N GLY A 74 11.39 1.97 7.98
CA GLY A 74 11.86 0.90 7.11
C GLY A 74 11.22 -0.43 7.47
N TYR A 75 11.64 -1.50 6.78
CA TYR A 75 11.15 -2.85 7.05
C TYR A 75 11.86 -3.45 8.27
N ARG A 76 11.09 -3.72 9.31
CA ARG A 76 11.53 -4.55 10.44
C ARG A 76 10.34 -5.28 11.03
N ASP A 77 10.33 -6.60 10.87
CA ASP A 77 9.32 -7.47 11.47
C ASP A 77 9.62 -7.74 12.96
N ARG A 78 8.64 -8.28 13.68
CA ARG A 78 8.73 -8.67 15.12
C ARG A 78 9.00 -7.50 16.06
N VAL A 79 8.53 -6.32 15.72
CA VAL A 79 8.52 -5.16 16.60
C VAL A 79 7.08 -4.90 17.02
N ASP A 80 6.83 -4.86 18.32
CA ASP A 80 5.48 -4.72 18.88
C ASP A 80 4.76 -3.46 18.39
N TRP A 81 3.48 -3.63 18.05
CA TRP A 81 2.58 -2.55 17.68
C TRP A 81 1.88 -1.99 18.92
N ASN A 82 2.63 -1.30 19.75
CA ASN A 82 2.14 -0.66 20.98
C ASN A 82 1.71 0.78 20.68
N TYR A 83 0.61 0.93 19.94
CA TYR A 83 0.01 2.23 19.65
C TYR A 83 -1.25 2.41 20.52
N GLY A 84 -1.31 3.49 21.30
CA GLY A 84 -2.46 3.81 22.17
C GLY A 84 -3.69 4.25 21.39
N CYS A 85 -3.48 4.80 20.18
CA CYS A 85 -4.50 5.31 19.28
C CYS A 85 -4.39 4.62 17.92
N THR A 86 -5.45 3.97 17.47
CA THR A 86 -5.52 3.31 16.17
C THR A 86 -6.86 3.59 15.50
N MET A 87 -6.87 3.60 14.19
CA MET A 87 -8.06 3.87 13.37
C MET A 87 -9.26 3.02 13.79
N ALA A 88 -9.09 1.70 13.89
CA ALA A 88 -10.17 0.81 14.29
C ALA A 88 -10.59 1.01 15.76
N GLY A 89 -9.63 1.32 16.64
CA GLY A 89 -9.90 1.60 18.06
C GLY A 89 -10.75 2.86 18.26
N GLU A 90 -10.43 3.95 17.52
CA GLU A 90 -11.21 5.18 17.61
C GLU A 90 -12.61 5.02 17.00
N LEU A 91 -12.73 4.32 15.86
CA LEU A 91 -14.04 4.00 15.28
C LEU A 91 -14.88 3.09 16.21
N ALA A 92 -14.24 2.14 16.90
CA ALA A 92 -14.92 1.32 17.91
C ALA A 92 -15.42 2.18 19.09
N ARG A 93 -14.62 3.12 19.60
CA ARG A 93 -15.02 4.09 20.64
C ARG A 93 -16.18 4.96 20.17
N ALA A 94 -16.21 5.32 18.89
CA ALA A 94 -17.31 6.04 18.28
C ALA A 94 -18.57 5.18 18.07
N GLY A 95 -18.56 3.90 18.44
CA GLY A 95 -19.72 3.01 18.40
C GLY A 95 -19.90 2.19 17.13
N TYR A 96 -18.91 2.20 16.23
CA TYR A 96 -18.88 1.31 15.06
C TYR A 96 -18.56 -0.12 15.46
N TYR A 97 -19.18 -1.09 14.80
CA TYR A 97 -18.64 -2.44 14.82
C TYR A 97 -17.51 -2.53 13.80
N THR A 98 -16.32 -2.97 14.23
CA THR A 98 -15.12 -2.95 13.42
C THR A 98 -14.65 -4.36 13.08
N GLN A 99 -14.55 -4.67 11.80
CA GLN A 99 -14.15 -5.95 11.23
C GLN A 99 -12.96 -5.78 10.29
N CYS A 100 -11.94 -6.63 10.42
CA CYS A 100 -10.90 -6.78 9.40
C CYS A 100 -10.96 -8.17 8.78
N VAL A 101 -10.79 -8.24 7.47
CA VAL A 101 -10.63 -9.49 6.71
C VAL A 101 -9.39 -9.37 5.82
N GLY A 102 -8.46 -10.30 5.95
CA GLY A 102 -7.25 -10.36 5.15
C GLY A 102 -5.99 -9.87 5.85
N LYS A 103 -5.12 -9.13 5.16
CA LYS A 103 -3.78 -8.80 5.63
C LYS A 103 -3.76 -7.63 6.62
N MET A 104 -3.12 -7.84 7.77
CA MET A 104 -2.81 -6.80 8.74
C MET A 104 -1.31 -6.52 8.89
N HIS A 105 -0.48 -7.55 8.87
CA HIS A 105 0.97 -7.49 9.02
C HIS A 105 1.42 -6.88 10.35
N VAL A 106 0.70 -7.15 11.41
CA VAL A 106 0.97 -6.65 12.77
C VAL A 106 1.85 -7.62 13.59
N HIS A 107 2.44 -7.11 14.65
CA HIS A 107 3.10 -7.91 15.68
C HIS A 107 2.69 -7.41 17.08
N PRO A 108 2.39 -8.30 18.08
CA PRO A 108 2.31 -9.76 17.96
C PRO A 108 1.26 -10.21 16.95
N LEU A 109 1.45 -11.41 16.40
CA LEU A 109 0.47 -12.01 15.49
C LEU A 109 -0.92 -12.02 16.12
N ARG A 110 -1.98 -11.76 15.32
CA ARG A 110 -3.38 -11.68 15.74
C ARG A 110 -3.70 -10.54 16.72
N SER A 111 -2.80 -9.57 16.93
CA SER A 111 -3.14 -8.35 17.64
C SER A 111 -4.31 -7.66 16.93
N LEU A 112 -5.38 -7.37 17.67
CA LEU A 112 -6.60 -6.81 17.09
C LEU A 112 -6.47 -5.35 16.66
N GLN A 113 -5.50 -4.62 17.17
CA GLN A 113 -5.30 -3.20 16.88
C GLN A 113 -6.58 -2.34 16.93
N GLY A 114 -7.48 -2.70 17.85
CA GLY A 114 -8.76 -2.02 18.06
C GLY A 114 -9.94 -2.57 17.25
N PHE A 115 -9.75 -3.53 16.36
CA PHE A 115 -10.85 -4.25 15.73
C PHE A 115 -11.59 -5.13 16.73
N HIS A 116 -12.91 -5.23 16.59
CA HIS A 116 -13.71 -6.19 17.35
C HIS A 116 -13.46 -7.62 16.89
N HIS A 117 -13.23 -7.82 15.59
CA HIS A 117 -12.96 -9.14 15.02
C HIS A 117 -12.02 -9.04 13.81
N VAL A 118 -11.18 -10.09 13.66
CA VAL A 118 -10.22 -10.21 12.58
C VAL A 118 -10.24 -11.62 12.03
N GLU A 119 -10.44 -11.75 10.73
CA GLU A 119 -10.18 -12.96 9.95
C GLU A 119 -8.91 -12.74 9.13
N LEU A 120 -7.81 -13.39 9.54
CA LEU A 120 -6.46 -13.04 9.11
C LEU A 120 -5.94 -13.88 7.96
N HIS A 121 -5.32 -13.23 6.98
CA HIS A 121 -4.47 -13.82 5.96
C HIS A 121 -3.33 -12.89 5.62
N ASP A 122 -2.15 -13.10 6.20
CA ASP A 122 -0.95 -12.28 5.96
C ASP A 122 -0.10 -12.80 4.77
N GLY A 123 -0.66 -13.62 3.91
CA GLY A 123 0.05 -14.21 2.78
C GLY A 123 1.14 -15.20 3.24
N TYR A 124 2.28 -15.19 2.57
CA TYR A 124 3.41 -16.08 2.91
C TYR A 124 4.24 -15.64 4.13
N LEU A 125 3.90 -14.51 4.76
CA LEU A 125 4.74 -13.94 5.81
C LEU A 125 4.90 -14.83 7.04
N HIS A 126 3.89 -15.62 7.36
CA HIS A 126 3.93 -16.59 8.45
C HIS A 126 5.04 -17.63 8.27
N THR A 127 5.37 -18.02 7.03
CA THR A 127 6.43 -18.98 6.71
C THR A 127 7.81 -18.43 7.09
N TYR A 128 8.01 -17.13 6.96
CA TYR A 128 9.29 -16.46 7.29
C TYR A 128 9.38 -15.98 8.74
N ARG A 129 8.24 -15.83 9.42
CA ARG A 129 8.19 -15.25 10.78
C ARG A 129 8.72 -16.16 11.84
N SER A 130 8.95 -17.43 11.57
CA SER A 130 9.44 -18.34 12.57
C SER A 130 10.40 -19.39 12.02
N ALA A 131 11.66 -19.01 11.90
CA ALA A 131 12.77 -19.96 11.71
C ALA A 131 12.91 -20.98 12.88
N SER A 132 12.26 -20.73 14.03
CA SER A 132 12.33 -21.56 15.22
C SER A 132 11.07 -22.36 15.54
N THR A 133 9.94 -22.09 14.85
CA THR A 133 8.67 -22.79 15.05
C THR A 133 8.29 -23.53 13.77
N PRO A 134 7.87 -24.80 13.82
CA PRO A 134 7.41 -25.51 12.64
C PRO A 134 6.35 -24.71 11.89
N SER A 135 6.46 -24.64 10.56
CA SER A 135 5.56 -23.83 9.71
C SER A 135 4.07 -24.19 9.92
N CYS A 136 3.78 -25.46 10.23
CA CYS A 136 2.42 -25.92 10.52
C CYS A 136 1.83 -25.31 11.82
N GLU A 137 2.65 -25.01 12.83
CA GLU A 137 2.17 -24.37 14.08
C GLU A 137 1.99 -22.86 13.87
N ASN A 138 2.83 -22.22 13.09
CA ASN A 138 2.65 -20.82 12.74
C ASN A 138 1.40 -20.57 11.92
N GLN A 139 1.15 -21.43 10.95
CA GLN A 139 -0.07 -21.37 10.15
C GLN A 139 -1.31 -21.47 11.05
N LYS A 140 -1.31 -22.41 12.03
CA LYS A 140 -2.40 -22.57 12.99
C LYS A 140 -2.65 -21.34 13.86
N ALA A 141 -1.60 -20.62 14.21
CA ALA A 141 -1.73 -19.49 15.13
C ALA A 141 -2.02 -18.15 14.43
N ALA A 142 -1.61 -18.02 13.17
CA ALA A 142 -1.48 -16.71 12.51
C ALA A 142 -2.38 -16.49 11.31
N ASP A 143 -3.03 -17.54 10.77
CA ASP A 143 -3.71 -17.44 9.48
C ASP A 143 -4.99 -18.26 9.45
N ASP A 144 -6.13 -17.58 9.25
CA ASP A 144 -7.44 -18.23 9.20
C ASP A 144 -7.72 -18.82 7.80
N TYR A 145 -7.13 -18.24 6.75
CA TYR A 145 -7.29 -18.70 5.37
C TYR A 145 -6.72 -20.09 5.16
N PHE A 146 -5.52 -20.41 5.69
CA PHE A 146 -4.90 -21.72 5.51
C PHE A 146 -5.71 -22.85 6.13
N HIS A 147 -6.32 -22.61 7.29
CA HIS A 147 -7.23 -23.59 7.90
C HIS A 147 -8.39 -23.87 6.99
N TRP A 148 -9.04 -22.82 6.51
CA TRP A 148 -10.16 -22.93 5.60
C TRP A 148 -9.77 -23.63 4.29
N LEU A 149 -8.62 -23.26 3.67
CA LEU A 149 -8.17 -23.90 2.43
C LEU A 149 -8.01 -25.42 2.61
N ARG A 150 -7.46 -25.86 3.73
CA ARG A 150 -7.25 -27.27 4.05
C ARG A 150 -8.54 -28.02 4.38
N GLU A 151 -9.52 -27.36 4.94
CA GLU A 151 -10.85 -27.90 5.13
C GLU A 151 -11.56 -28.14 3.79
N GLU A 152 -11.44 -27.21 2.86
CA GLU A 152 -12.10 -27.27 1.56
C GLU A 152 -11.38 -28.20 0.56
N LYS A 153 -10.04 -28.20 0.53
CA LYS A 153 -9.26 -28.88 -0.50
C LYS A 153 -8.52 -30.14 -0.04
N GLY A 154 -8.25 -30.24 1.26
CA GLY A 154 -7.50 -31.34 1.86
C GLY A 154 -6.28 -30.87 2.63
N VAL A 155 -5.82 -31.67 3.58
CA VAL A 155 -4.77 -31.32 4.55
C VAL A 155 -3.42 -30.96 3.94
N ASP A 156 -3.16 -31.42 2.73
CA ASP A 156 -1.90 -31.16 2.02
C ASP A 156 -1.92 -29.88 1.18
N ALA A 157 -3.07 -29.22 1.05
CA ALA A 157 -3.18 -28.00 0.25
C ALA A 157 -2.41 -26.83 0.87
N ASP A 158 -1.65 -26.14 0.01
CA ASP A 158 -0.87 -24.96 0.40
C ASP A 158 -0.83 -23.93 -0.73
N ILE A 159 -0.69 -22.64 -0.40
CA ILE A 159 -0.50 -21.57 -1.38
C ILE A 159 0.85 -21.67 -2.10
N THR A 160 1.81 -22.39 -1.53
CA THR A 160 3.12 -22.64 -2.14
C THR A 160 3.08 -23.74 -3.21
N ASP A 161 1.96 -24.45 -3.38
CA ASP A 161 1.79 -25.50 -4.37
C ASP A 161 1.89 -25.00 -5.81
N THR A 162 1.73 -23.69 -6.02
CA THR A 162 2.07 -23.04 -7.31
C THR A 162 3.56 -23.14 -7.64
N GLY A 163 4.42 -23.47 -6.67
CA GLY A 163 5.88 -23.45 -6.79
C GLY A 163 6.48 -22.05 -6.83
N LEU A 164 5.71 -21.03 -6.42
CA LEU A 164 6.15 -19.63 -6.35
C LEU A 164 6.44 -19.21 -4.91
N GLU A 165 7.37 -18.31 -4.74
CA GLU A 165 7.76 -17.74 -3.46
C GLU A 165 7.17 -16.34 -3.24
N CYS A 166 7.06 -15.92 -2.00
CA CYS A 166 6.44 -14.68 -1.53
C CYS A 166 6.89 -13.38 -2.22
N ASN A 167 8.12 -13.28 -2.67
CA ASN A 167 8.66 -12.10 -3.34
C ASN A 167 9.13 -12.41 -4.76
N SER A 168 8.66 -13.52 -5.32
CA SER A 168 9.06 -13.93 -6.66
C SER A 168 8.43 -13.01 -7.71
N TRP A 169 9.27 -12.48 -8.61
CA TRP A 169 8.78 -11.79 -9.81
C TRP A 169 8.35 -12.79 -10.93
N VAL A 170 8.49 -14.09 -10.70
CA VAL A 170 7.97 -15.12 -11.60
C VAL A 170 6.46 -15.22 -11.43
N SER A 171 5.74 -15.37 -12.54
CA SER A 171 4.30 -15.51 -12.57
C SER A 171 3.87 -16.91 -13.03
N ARG A 172 2.81 -17.42 -12.44
CA ARG A 172 2.18 -18.70 -12.81
C ARG A 172 0.74 -18.70 -12.35
N PRO A 173 -0.23 -19.14 -13.18
CA PRO A 173 -1.62 -19.20 -12.77
C PRO A 173 -1.86 -20.06 -11.53
N TRP A 174 -2.89 -19.68 -10.77
CA TRP A 174 -3.41 -20.41 -9.62
C TRP A 174 -3.79 -21.84 -10.01
N ILE A 175 -3.45 -22.81 -9.18
CA ILE A 175 -3.58 -24.24 -9.53
C ILE A 175 -4.86 -24.90 -9.02
N TYR A 176 -5.56 -24.24 -8.10
CA TYR A 176 -6.83 -24.72 -7.55
C TYR A 176 -8.01 -23.98 -8.19
N GLU A 177 -9.23 -24.33 -7.78
CA GLU A 177 -10.45 -23.64 -8.18
C GLU A 177 -10.38 -22.17 -7.74
N GLU A 178 -10.87 -21.26 -8.57
CA GLU A 178 -10.80 -19.79 -8.32
C GLU A 178 -11.38 -19.39 -6.96
N GLN A 179 -12.51 -20.02 -6.53
CA GLN A 179 -13.12 -19.69 -5.25
C GLN A 179 -12.22 -19.97 -4.05
N LEU A 180 -11.19 -20.81 -4.22
CA LEU A 180 -10.20 -21.11 -3.19
C LEU A 180 -9.03 -20.11 -3.16
N HIS A 181 -8.94 -19.22 -4.16
CA HIS A 181 -7.88 -18.21 -4.19
C HIS A 181 -8.02 -17.24 -3.00
N PRO A 182 -6.92 -16.81 -2.35
CA PRO A 182 -6.99 -15.91 -1.20
C PRO A 182 -7.71 -14.59 -1.49
N THR A 183 -7.64 -14.07 -2.69
CA THR A 183 -8.38 -12.87 -3.11
C THR A 183 -9.90 -13.10 -3.06
N ASN A 184 -10.38 -14.26 -3.53
CA ASN A 184 -11.80 -14.62 -3.43
C ASN A 184 -12.23 -14.86 -1.99
N TRP A 185 -11.35 -15.45 -1.17
CA TRP A 185 -11.62 -15.69 0.24
C TRP A 185 -11.84 -14.38 1.01
N VAL A 186 -10.99 -13.37 0.83
CA VAL A 186 -11.16 -12.06 1.48
C VAL A 186 -12.54 -11.47 1.15
N THR A 187 -12.94 -11.50 -0.13
CA THR A 187 -14.26 -11.01 -0.55
C THR A 187 -15.38 -11.83 0.06
N SER A 188 -15.30 -13.16 0.00
CA SER A 188 -16.34 -14.04 0.50
C SER A 188 -16.54 -13.92 2.01
N ARG A 189 -15.46 -13.76 2.78
CA ARG A 189 -15.52 -13.51 4.23
C ARG A 189 -16.07 -12.12 4.54
N SER A 190 -15.73 -11.11 3.73
CA SER A 190 -16.30 -9.77 3.85
C SER A 190 -17.82 -9.76 3.58
N ILE A 191 -18.28 -10.52 2.59
CA ILE A 191 -19.71 -10.69 2.30
C ILE A 191 -20.41 -11.47 3.43
N ASP A 192 -19.77 -12.49 3.99
CA ASP A 192 -20.32 -13.24 5.13
C ASP A 192 -20.49 -12.35 6.36
N PHE A 193 -19.53 -11.43 6.62
CA PHE A 193 -19.69 -10.40 7.64
C PHE A 193 -20.92 -9.53 7.36
N LEU A 194 -21.12 -9.03 6.14
CA LEU A 194 -22.30 -8.22 5.78
C LEU A 194 -23.60 -8.97 6.07
N ARG A 195 -23.66 -10.27 5.80
CA ARG A 195 -24.81 -11.14 6.07
C ARG A 195 -25.12 -11.30 7.56
N ARG A 196 -24.08 -11.31 8.42
CA ARG A 196 -24.20 -11.63 9.86
C ARG A 196 -24.22 -10.41 10.78
N ARG A 197 -23.92 -9.20 10.25
CA ARG A 197 -23.81 -7.98 11.04
C ARG A 197 -25.11 -7.64 11.79
N ASP A 198 -24.99 -6.88 12.89
CA ASP A 198 -26.16 -6.22 13.49
C ASP A 198 -26.60 -5.06 12.58
N PRO A 199 -27.80 -5.11 11.97
CA PRO A 199 -28.27 -4.09 11.03
C PRO A 199 -28.54 -2.71 11.67
N ARG A 200 -28.56 -2.64 13.02
CA ARG A 200 -28.80 -1.40 13.76
C ARG A 200 -27.54 -0.62 14.09
N LYS A 201 -26.37 -1.19 13.82
CA LYS A 201 -25.09 -0.56 14.10
C LYS A 201 -24.36 -0.19 12.80
N PRO A 202 -23.77 1.00 12.71
CA PRO A 202 -22.84 1.29 11.63
C PRO A 202 -21.60 0.39 11.77
N PHE A 203 -21.00 0.03 10.65
CA PHE A 203 -19.82 -0.80 10.63
C PHE A 203 -18.63 -0.14 9.93
N PHE A 204 -17.45 -0.52 10.38
CA PHE A 204 -16.20 -0.33 9.67
C PHE A 204 -15.67 -1.69 9.24
N LEU A 205 -15.63 -1.93 7.94
CA LEU A 205 -15.06 -3.13 7.33
C LEU A 205 -13.76 -2.76 6.61
N MET A 206 -12.65 -3.38 7.02
CA MET A 206 -11.40 -3.36 6.27
C MET A 206 -11.25 -4.67 5.50
N ALA A 207 -11.39 -4.63 4.17
CA ALA A 207 -11.11 -5.75 3.28
C ALA A 207 -9.70 -5.57 2.69
N SER A 208 -8.73 -6.34 3.20
CA SER A 208 -7.31 -6.16 2.92
C SER A 208 -6.75 -7.33 2.11
N TYR A 209 -6.59 -7.12 0.82
CA TYR A 209 -6.09 -8.11 -0.14
C TYR A 209 -4.56 -8.19 -0.09
N VAL A 210 -4.02 -9.41 -0.21
CA VAL A 210 -2.58 -9.61 -0.36
C VAL A 210 -2.14 -9.30 -1.79
N ARG A 211 -2.99 -9.59 -2.79
CA ARG A 211 -2.67 -9.28 -4.19
C ARG A 211 -2.89 -7.78 -4.47
N PRO A 212 -2.10 -7.24 -5.44
CA PRO A 212 -1.19 -7.88 -6.38
C PRO A 212 0.24 -8.15 -5.87
N HIS A 213 0.52 -8.11 -4.56
CA HIS A 213 1.82 -8.57 -4.03
C HIS A 213 2.17 -9.96 -4.55
N ALA A 214 3.41 -10.17 -4.93
CA ALA A 214 3.90 -11.49 -5.36
C ALA A 214 3.55 -12.61 -4.33
N PRO A 215 3.33 -13.84 -4.79
CA PRO A 215 3.47 -14.33 -6.16
C PRO A 215 2.33 -13.87 -7.07
N TYR A 216 2.64 -13.70 -8.34
CA TYR A 216 1.67 -13.32 -9.35
C TYR A 216 0.93 -14.55 -9.85
N ASP A 217 -0.14 -14.94 -9.15
CA ASP A 217 -0.81 -16.24 -9.25
C ASP A 217 -2.33 -16.15 -9.45
N ALA A 218 -2.80 -15.09 -10.12
CA ALA A 218 -4.22 -14.99 -10.47
C ALA A 218 -4.72 -16.25 -11.20
N PRO A 219 -6.02 -16.58 -11.18
CA PRO A 219 -6.60 -17.64 -12.02
C PRO A 219 -6.30 -17.47 -13.51
N GLN A 220 -6.18 -18.59 -14.27
CA GLN A 220 -5.72 -18.61 -15.67
C GLN A 220 -6.47 -17.61 -16.57
N HIS A 221 -7.79 -17.49 -16.46
CA HIS A 221 -8.56 -16.62 -17.34
C HIS A 221 -8.23 -15.12 -17.19
N TYR A 222 -7.64 -14.69 -16.06
CA TYR A 222 -7.10 -13.34 -15.92
C TYR A 222 -5.75 -13.20 -16.64
N PHE A 223 -4.94 -14.24 -16.69
CA PHE A 223 -3.73 -14.24 -17.52
C PHE A 223 -4.08 -14.15 -19.00
N ASP A 224 -5.10 -14.90 -19.45
CA ASP A 224 -5.56 -14.93 -20.84
C ASP A 224 -5.96 -13.55 -21.36
N LEU A 225 -6.40 -12.62 -20.48
CA LEU A 225 -6.70 -11.25 -20.84
C LEU A 225 -5.49 -10.47 -21.38
N TYR A 226 -4.29 -10.88 -21.00
CA TYR A 226 -3.05 -10.15 -21.28
C TYR A 226 -2.06 -10.92 -22.15
N GLU A 227 -2.13 -12.26 -22.24
CA GLU A 227 -1.13 -13.10 -22.95
C GLU A 227 -0.98 -12.72 -24.42
N GLY A 228 -2.06 -12.39 -25.12
CA GLY A 228 -2.06 -12.02 -26.53
C GLY A 228 -1.77 -10.54 -26.83
N ARG A 229 -1.48 -9.71 -25.82
CA ARG A 229 -1.31 -8.27 -25.98
C ARG A 229 0.16 -7.89 -26.04
N GLU A 230 0.47 -6.86 -26.81
CA GLU A 230 1.72 -6.11 -26.69
C GLU A 230 1.58 -5.17 -25.48
N LEU A 231 2.43 -5.32 -24.48
CA LEU A 231 2.42 -4.52 -23.26
C LEU A 231 3.45 -3.40 -23.36
N ALA A 232 3.18 -2.27 -22.71
CA ALA A 232 4.13 -1.18 -22.62
C ALA A 232 5.42 -1.66 -21.91
N PRO A 233 6.61 -1.35 -22.48
CA PRO A 233 7.87 -1.75 -21.86
C PRO A 233 8.10 -0.99 -20.54
N PRO A 234 8.89 -1.55 -19.61
CA PRO A 234 9.29 -0.83 -18.41
C PRO A 234 9.98 0.49 -18.70
N LEU A 235 9.81 1.44 -17.79
CA LEU A 235 10.45 2.75 -17.87
C LEU A 235 11.96 2.63 -17.67
N THR A 236 12.71 3.45 -18.43
CA THR A 236 14.15 3.58 -18.28
C THR A 236 14.55 5.06 -18.25
N GLY A 237 15.55 5.40 -17.44
CA GLY A 237 16.04 6.74 -17.27
C GLY A 237 17.51 6.92 -17.66
N ASP A 238 17.96 8.17 -17.81
CA ASP A 238 19.35 8.55 -18.07
C ASP A 238 20.28 8.33 -16.86
N TRP A 239 19.71 8.05 -15.71
CA TRP A 239 20.37 7.81 -14.44
C TRP A 239 20.41 6.32 -14.03
N ASP A 240 19.85 5.42 -14.84
CA ASP A 240 19.82 3.97 -14.57
C ASP A 240 21.23 3.39 -14.58
N ASP A 241 21.70 2.86 -13.46
CA ASP A 241 22.97 2.12 -13.38
C ASP A 241 22.75 0.63 -13.72
N ARG A 242 22.61 0.35 -15.00
CA ARG A 242 22.35 -1.00 -15.52
C ARG A 242 23.50 -1.97 -15.25
N GLU A 243 24.74 -1.48 -15.20
CA GLU A 243 25.90 -2.33 -14.92
C GLU A 243 25.97 -2.74 -13.46
N ARG A 244 25.68 -1.82 -12.54
CA ARG A 244 25.56 -2.12 -11.11
C ARG A 244 24.45 -3.14 -10.87
N LEU A 245 23.28 -2.88 -11.44
CA LEU A 245 22.13 -3.76 -11.33
C LEU A 245 22.39 -5.15 -11.92
N ALA A 246 23.18 -5.24 -13.00
CA ALA A 246 23.59 -6.50 -13.58
C ALA A 246 24.53 -7.34 -12.68
N ARG A 247 25.28 -6.69 -11.78
CA ARG A 247 26.20 -7.35 -10.83
C ARG A 247 25.53 -7.87 -9.57
N ASP A 248 24.38 -7.30 -9.17
CA ASP A 248 23.72 -7.58 -7.88
C ASP A 248 23.06 -8.97 -7.78
N GLY A 249 23.38 -9.87 -8.68
CA GLY A 249 22.91 -11.26 -8.68
C GLY A 249 21.40 -11.36 -8.91
N ARG A 250 20.99 -12.18 -9.86
CA ARG A 250 19.60 -12.28 -10.29
C ARG A 250 18.98 -13.56 -9.78
N THR A 251 18.50 -13.52 -8.56
CA THR A 251 17.56 -14.52 -8.08
C THR A 251 16.14 -14.06 -8.39
N TYR A 252 15.21 -15.00 -8.51
CA TYR A 252 13.78 -14.72 -8.80
C TYR A 252 13.08 -13.81 -7.77
N ASN A 253 13.74 -13.47 -6.68
CA ASN A 253 13.25 -12.57 -5.63
C ASN A 253 14.17 -11.36 -5.39
N SER A 254 15.09 -11.07 -6.32
CA SER A 254 16.00 -9.91 -6.20
C SER A 254 15.28 -8.59 -6.40
N PHE A 255 15.88 -7.51 -5.91
CA PHE A 255 15.42 -6.13 -6.20
C PHE A 255 15.76 -5.68 -7.63
N THR A 256 16.69 -6.35 -8.28
CA THR A 256 16.95 -6.18 -9.70
C THR A 256 16.04 -7.16 -10.45
N GLY A 257 15.06 -6.66 -11.17
CA GLY A 257 14.14 -7.48 -11.94
C GLY A 257 14.82 -8.31 -13.02
N PRO A 258 14.07 -9.12 -13.77
CA PRO A 258 14.59 -9.82 -14.91
C PRO A 258 15.11 -8.86 -15.97
N SER A 259 16.09 -9.30 -16.75
CA SER A 259 16.61 -8.51 -17.91
C SER A 259 16.16 -9.09 -19.25
N ASP A 260 15.61 -10.29 -19.24
CA ASP A 260 15.04 -10.91 -20.43
C ASP A 260 13.67 -10.28 -20.70
N PRO A 261 13.43 -9.73 -21.92
CA PRO A 261 12.16 -9.08 -22.25
C PRO A 261 10.93 -10.00 -22.08
N GLU A 262 11.08 -11.29 -22.36
CA GLU A 262 9.96 -12.24 -22.18
C GLU A 262 9.66 -12.48 -20.71
N LEU A 263 10.66 -12.57 -19.86
CA LEU A 263 10.45 -12.68 -18.40
C LEU A 263 9.83 -11.40 -17.81
N ILE A 264 10.25 -10.23 -18.29
CA ILE A 264 9.63 -8.95 -17.93
C ILE A 264 8.16 -8.93 -18.33
N ARG A 265 7.87 -9.31 -19.58
CA ARG A 265 6.49 -9.38 -20.08
C ARG A 265 5.64 -10.33 -19.25
N ARG A 266 6.15 -11.50 -18.91
CA ARG A 266 5.44 -12.47 -18.05
C ARG A 266 5.19 -11.94 -16.64
N GLN A 267 6.15 -11.23 -16.07
CA GLN A 267 5.97 -10.52 -14.77
C GLN A 267 4.82 -9.52 -14.87
N GLN A 268 4.79 -8.68 -15.90
CA GLN A 268 3.73 -7.69 -16.14
C GLN A 268 2.37 -8.36 -16.30
N ILE A 269 2.27 -9.42 -17.11
CA ILE A 269 1.02 -10.19 -17.29
C ILE A 269 0.49 -10.69 -15.96
N GLY A 270 1.34 -11.32 -15.14
CA GLY A 270 0.91 -11.86 -13.86
C GLY A 270 0.47 -10.77 -12.86
N TYR A 271 1.19 -9.65 -12.83
CA TYR A 271 0.85 -8.51 -11.98
C TYR A 271 -0.48 -7.86 -12.39
N TYR A 272 -0.69 -7.63 -13.69
CA TYR A 272 -1.94 -7.06 -14.21
C TYR A 272 -3.12 -8.02 -14.04
N ALA A 273 -2.90 -9.32 -14.22
CA ALA A 273 -3.89 -10.36 -13.95
C ALA A 273 -4.35 -10.33 -12.48
N CYS A 274 -3.41 -10.18 -11.53
CA CYS A 274 -3.74 -10.06 -10.11
C CYS A 274 -4.55 -8.79 -9.82
N ILE A 275 -4.23 -7.65 -10.45
CA ILE A 275 -4.99 -6.39 -10.29
C ILE A 275 -6.41 -6.54 -10.81
N THR A 276 -6.59 -7.07 -12.02
CA THR A 276 -7.94 -7.28 -12.60
C THR A 276 -8.75 -8.28 -11.77
N HIS A 277 -8.10 -9.31 -11.23
CA HIS A 277 -8.77 -10.23 -10.32
C HIS A 277 -9.27 -9.52 -9.05
N VAL A 278 -8.43 -8.69 -8.42
CA VAL A 278 -8.86 -7.87 -7.26
C VAL A 278 -10.00 -6.95 -7.64
N ASP A 279 -9.93 -6.26 -8.79
CA ASP A 279 -10.96 -5.36 -9.28
C ASP A 279 -12.32 -6.07 -9.41
N HIS A 280 -12.34 -7.28 -9.99
CA HIS A 280 -13.57 -8.08 -10.08
C HIS A 280 -14.10 -8.50 -8.70
N GLN A 281 -13.21 -8.78 -7.74
CA GLN A 281 -13.62 -9.10 -6.37
C GLN A 281 -14.15 -7.86 -5.63
N VAL A 282 -13.64 -6.67 -5.92
CA VAL A 282 -14.21 -5.39 -5.47
C VAL A 282 -15.63 -5.22 -6.04
N GLY A 283 -15.84 -5.53 -7.32
CA GLY A 283 -17.17 -5.54 -7.96
C GLY A 283 -18.16 -6.44 -7.22
N ARG A 284 -17.74 -7.66 -6.82
CA ARG A 284 -18.58 -8.58 -6.03
C ARG A 284 -18.93 -7.98 -4.64
N LEU A 285 -17.99 -7.32 -3.99
CA LEU A 285 -18.25 -6.68 -2.69
C LEU A 285 -19.25 -5.52 -2.83
N ILE A 286 -19.12 -4.69 -3.88
CA ILE A 286 -20.07 -3.61 -4.18
C ILE A 286 -21.47 -4.17 -4.44
N GLN A 287 -21.58 -5.24 -5.22
CA GLN A 287 -22.84 -5.93 -5.46
C GLN A 287 -23.47 -6.41 -4.15
N ALA A 288 -22.70 -7.04 -3.26
CA ALA A 288 -23.21 -7.48 -1.97
C ALA A 288 -23.67 -6.31 -1.08
N LEU A 289 -22.95 -5.18 -1.05
CA LEU A 289 -23.42 -3.98 -0.35
C LEU A 289 -24.76 -3.48 -0.87
N SER A 290 -25.00 -3.58 -2.18
CA SER A 290 -26.29 -3.25 -2.81
C SER A 290 -27.37 -4.25 -2.45
N GLU A 291 -27.09 -5.55 -2.51
CA GLU A 291 -28.03 -6.63 -2.16
C GLU A 291 -28.48 -6.60 -0.70
N TYR A 292 -27.59 -6.19 0.19
CA TYR A 292 -27.91 -5.96 1.62
C TYR A 292 -28.48 -4.57 1.93
N GLU A 293 -28.79 -3.78 0.91
CA GLU A 293 -29.43 -2.46 0.98
C GLU A 293 -28.63 -1.44 1.83
N VAL A 294 -27.29 -1.55 1.85
CA VAL A 294 -26.44 -0.63 2.61
C VAL A 294 -25.55 0.27 1.74
N LEU A 295 -25.44 0.00 0.44
CA LEU A 295 -24.53 0.73 -0.45
C LEU A 295 -24.79 2.24 -0.43
N GLN A 296 -26.07 2.66 -0.40
CA GLN A 296 -26.48 4.07 -0.45
C GLN A 296 -26.08 4.86 0.83
N ASN A 297 -25.77 4.17 1.92
CA ASN A 297 -25.30 4.77 3.17
C ASN A 297 -23.89 4.23 3.52
N THR A 298 -23.05 3.96 2.52
CA THR A 298 -21.71 3.44 2.71
C THR A 298 -20.70 4.32 1.98
N VAL A 299 -19.62 4.70 2.69
CA VAL A 299 -18.42 5.29 2.08
C VAL A 299 -17.42 4.18 1.86
N ILE A 300 -16.95 4.06 0.62
CA ILE A 300 -15.90 3.13 0.19
C ILE A 300 -14.64 3.94 -0.06
N LEU A 301 -13.54 3.62 0.62
CA LEU A 301 -12.20 4.12 0.35
C LEU A 301 -11.34 2.97 -0.15
N PHE A 302 -10.70 3.14 -1.30
CA PHE A 302 -9.77 2.17 -1.88
C PHE A 302 -8.36 2.74 -1.90
N THR A 303 -7.37 1.96 -1.45
CA THR A 303 -5.95 2.32 -1.47
C THR A 303 -5.04 1.09 -1.50
N SER A 304 -3.71 1.33 -1.54
CA SER A 304 -2.67 0.32 -1.36
C SER A 304 -1.66 0.80 -0.31
N ASP A 305 -0.92 -0.13 0.30
CA ASP A 305 0.15 0.25 1.24
C ASP A 305 1.40 0.81 0.54
N HIS A 306 1.77 0.31 -0.61
CA HIS A 306 2.82 0.80 -1.50
C HIS A 306 2.61 0.25 -2.90
N GLY A 307 3.47 0.65 -3.84
CA GLY A 307 3.48 0.12 -5.20
C GLY A 307 4.53 -0.96 -5.43
N GLU A 308 4.87 -1.19 -6.71
CA GLU A 308 5.81 -2.18 -7.25
C GLU A 308 6.60 -1.53 -8.38
N MET A 309 7.92 -1.71 -8.41
CA MET A 309 8.76 -1.18 -9.49
C MET A 309 8.52 -1.88 -10.83
N LEU A 310 8.15 -3.15 -10.82
CA LEU A 310 7.74 -3.93 -11.99
C LEU A 310 8.72 -3.86 -13.18
N SER A 311 10.01 -3.91 -12.88
CA SER A 311 11.15 -3.73 -13.81
C SER A 311 11.39 -2.30 -14.30
N ASP A 312 10.62 -1.30 -13.87
CA ASP A 312 10.96 0.10 -14.12
C ASP A 312 12.33 0.42 -13.54
N HIS A 313 13.16 1.15 -14.33
CA HIS A 313 14.54 1.50 -13.95
C HIS A 313 15.40 0.28 -13.57
N CYS A 314 15.05 -0.89 -14.11
CA CYS A 314 15.65 -2.20 -13.79
C CYS A 314 15.41 -2.69 -12.35
N PHE A 315 14.46 -2.11 -11.62
CA PHE A 315 14.09 -2.53 -10.27
C PHE A 315 12.79 -3.34 -10.25
N SER A 316 12.70 -4.25 -9.32
CA SER A 316 11.48 -4.95 -8.91
C SER A 316 11.22 -4.71 -7.43
N ARG A 317 9.98 -4.94 -6.98
CA ARG A 317 9.55 -4.78 -5.61
C ARG A 317 9.45 -3.29 -5.22
N LYS A 318 9.64 -2.96 -3.97
CA LYS A 318 9.40 -1.68 -3.29
C LYS A 318 10.65 -1.18 -2.57
N SER A 319 10.48 -0.25 -1.63
CA SER A 319 11.54 0.33 -0.77
C SER A 319 12.35 1.44 -1.44
N LEU A 320 12.04 1.78 -2.67
CA LEU A 320 12.71 2.82 -3.45
C LEU A 320 11.86 4.09 -3.55
N PRO A 321 12.47 5.27 -3.76
CA PRO A 321 11.76 6.55 -3.76
C PRO A 321 11.08 6.89 -5.11
N TYR A 322 10.92 5.91 -6.01
CA TYR A 322 10.40 6.13 -7.35
C TYR A 322 8.90 5.90 -7.46
N GLN A 323 8.26 6.50 -8.46
CA GLN A 323 6.80 6.52 -8.64
C GLN A 323 6.19 5.13 -8.60
N GLY A 324 6.80 4.13 -9.24
CA GLY A 324 6.35 2.74 -9.20
C GLY A 324 6.19 2.18 -7.77
N SER A 325 7.10 2.56 -6.85
CA SER A 325 7.13 2.10 -5.47
C SER A 325 6.29 2.95 -4.52
N ILE A 326 6.28 4.30 -4.68
CA ILE A 326 5.70 5.22 -3.70
C ILE A 326 4.31 5.73 -4.06
N ARG A 327 3.96 5.83 -5.35
CA ARG A 327 2.63 6.29 -5.78
C ARG A 327 1.63 5.15 -5.64
N ILE A 328 0.55 5.41 -4.92
CA ILE A 328 -0.50 4.43 -4.63
C ILE A 328 -1.84 4.87 -5.21
N PRO A 329 -2.75 3.92 -5.50
CA PRO A 329 -4.12 4.28 -5.80
C PRO A 329 -4.78 4.87 -4.57
N LEU A 330 -5.59 5.90 -4.75
CA LEU A 330 -6.46 6.43 -3.70
C LEU A 330 -7.72 6.99 -4.33
N LEU A 331 -8.85 6.42 -3.94
CA LEU A 331 -10.16 6.90 -4.35
C LEU A 331 -11.17 6.74 -3.22
N MET A 332 -12.20 7.58 -3.24
CA MET A 332 -13.28 7.57 -2.28
C MET A 332 -14.62 7.70 -3.02
N ASN A 333 -15.56 6.81 -2.70
CA ASN A 333 -16.90 6.80 -3.25
C ASN A 333 -17.94 6.69 -2.13
N GLY A 334 -19.10 7.35 -2.28
CA GLY A 334 -20.15 7.33 -1.27
C GLY A 334 -21.16 8.47 -1.47
N PRO A 335 -22.05 8.71 -0.51
CA PRO A 335 -23.02 9.79 -0.58
C PRO A 335 -22.36 11.15 -0.81
N SER A 336 -22.87 11.90 -1.79
CA SER A 336 -22.31 13.22 -2.16
C SER A 336 -22.39 14.27 -1.04
N GLU A 337 -23.31 14.09 -0.12
CA GLU A 337 -23.46 14.92 1.08
C GLU A 337 -22.27 14.78 2.04
N LEU A 338 -21.59 13.64 1.99
CA LEU A 338 -20.43 13.32 2.85
C LEU A 338 -19.09 13.60 2.15
N ILE A 339 -18.96 13.20 0.88
CA ILE A 339 -17.67 13.24 0.17
C ILE A 339 -17.59 14.35 -0.90
N GLY A 340 -18.68 15.07 -1.11
CA GLY A 340 -18.79 16.04 -2.19
C GLY A 340 -19.10 15.39 -3.55
N ARG A 341 -19.18 16.25 -4.59
CA ARG A 341 -19.44 15.78 -5.96
C ARG A 341 -18.23 15.04 -6.52
N PRO A 342 -18.44 14.15 -7.52
CA PRO A 342 -17.35 13.49 -8.23
C PRO A 342 -16.32 14.50 -8.75
N ARG A 343 -15.04 14.23 -8.51
CA ARG A 343 -13.93 15.09 -8.92
C ARG A 343 -12.59 14.39 -8.90
N VAL A 344 -11.63 14.97 -9.61
CA VAL A 344 -10.20 14.65 -9.48
C VAL A 344 -9.58 15.67 -8.53
N GLU A 345 -9.04 15.20 -7.42
CA GLU A 345 -8.40 16.02 -6.39
C GLU A 345 -6.88 15.96 -6.55
N LYS A 346 -6.26 17.09 -6.89
CA LYS A 346 -4.83 17.16 -7.23
C LYS A 346 -3.91 17.48 -6.04
N ALA A 347 -4.46 17.78 -4.87
CA ALA A 347 -3.63 17.95 -3.68
C ALA A 347 -2.85 16.67 -3.35
N VAL A 348 -1.69 16.83 -2.76
CA VAL A 348 -0.87 15.69 -2.31
C VAL A 348 -1.57 15.00 -1.14
N ALA A 349 -1.75 13.70 -1.24
CA ALA A 349 -2.33 12.86 -0.21
C ALA A 349 -1.33 11.79 0.27
N GLY A 350 -1.41 11.41 1.52
CA GLY A 350 -0.59 10.35 2.12
C GLY A 350 -1.42 9.30 2.84
N LEU A 351 -0.85 8.12 3.09
CA LEU A 351 -1.55 7.06 3.84
C LEU A 351 -1.98 7.49 5.25
N GLN A 352 -1.24 8.39 5.90
CA GLN A 352 -1.61 8.96 7.20
C GLN A 352 -2.93 9.72 7.17
N ASP A 353 -3.40 10.13 6.00
CA ASP A 353 -4.64 10.89 5.83
C ASP A 353 -5.89 10.01 5.90
N VAL A 354 -5.74 8.70 5.78
CA VAL A 354 -6.85 7.74 5.82
C VAL A 354 -7.55 7.79 7.18
N MET A 355 -6.80 7.65 8.28
CA MET A 355 -7.38 7.63 9.62
C MET A 355 -8.21 8.89 9.94
N PRO A 356 -7.70 10.12 9.86
CA PRO A 356 -8.51 11.31 10.17
C PRO A 356 -9.72 11.47 9.24
N THR A 357 -9.63 11.03 7.99
CA THR A 357 -10.77 11.02 7.04
C THR A 357 -11.88 10.10 7.51
N LEU A 358 -11.56 8.87 7.91
CA LEU A 358 -12.56 7.91 8.37
C LEU A 358 -13.18 8.33 9.71
N LEU A 359 -12.42 8.95 10.59
CA LEU A 359 -12.93 9.51 11.85
C LEU A 359 -13.89 10.67 11.60
N GLU A 360 -13.56 11.59 10.69
CA GLU A 360 -14.45 12.68 10.33
C GLU A 360 -15.77 12.17 9.72
N LEU A 361 -15.70 11.22 8.77
CA LEU A 361 -16.87 10.58 8.18
C LEU A 361 -17.75 9.87 9.23
N ALA A 362 -17.14 9.33 10.28
CA ALA A 362 -17.84 8.70 11.39
C ALA A 362 -18.44 9.70 12.38
N GLY A 363 -18.14 11.01 12.25
CA GLY A 363 -18.49 12.01 13.25
C GLY A 363 -17.74 11.81 14.57
N ALA A 364 -16.59 11.15 14.54
CA ALA A 364 -15.72 10.92 15.68
C ALA A 364 -14.75 12.08 15.90
N GLU A 365 -14.25 12.22 17.11
CA GLU A 365 -13.18 13.19 17.40
C GLU A 365 -11.89 12.76 16.70
N ILE A 366 -11.24 13.71 16.01
CA ILE A 366 -9.93 13.51 15.41
C ILE A 366 -8.87 13.87 16.44
N PRO A 367 -8.04 12.93 16.90
CA PRO A 367 -7.00 13.21 17.88
C PRO A 367 -6.01 14.28 17.37
N ALA A 368 -5.72 15.29 18.21
CA ALA A 368 -4.91 16.45 17.82
C ALA A 368 -3.43 16.14 17.51
N HIS A 369 -2.95 14.94 17.87
CA HIS A 369 -1.57 14.52 17.66
C HIS A 369 -1.35 13.82 16.31
N LEU A 370 -2.38 13.63 15.48
CA LEU A 370 -2.23 13.02 14.16
C LEU A 370 -1.48 13.96 13.20
N ASP A 371 -0.63 13.37 12.37
CA ASP A 371 0.06 14.07 11.27
C ASP A 371 -0.80 14.10 9.99
N GLY A 372 -1.73 13.17 9.89
CA GLY A 372 -2.65 13.06 8.76
C GLY A 372 -3.64 14.23 8.71
N GLN A 373 -4.08 14.57 7.50
CA GLN A 373 -5.13 15.54 7.22
C GLN A 373 -6.30 14.85 6.57
N SER A 374 -7.52 15.24 6.93
CA SER A 374 -8.70 14.64 6.29
C SER A 374 -8.73 14.93 4.79
N LEU A 375 -8.96 13.88 4.00
CA LEU A 375 -9.13 13.95 2.53
C LEU A 375 -10.42 14.69 2.12
N LEU A 376 -11.30 14.99 3.07
CA LEU A 376 -12.47 15.85 2.82
C LEU A 376 -12.05 17.32 2.70
N HIS A 377 -10.90 17.70 3.28
CA HIS A 377 -10.32 19.03 3.28
C HIS A 377 -8.85 19.00 2.81
N PRO A 378 -8.58 18.53 1.58
CA PRO A 378 -7.21 18.38 1.10
C PRO A 378 -6.53 19.74 0.94
N GLY A 379 -5.25 19.82 1.28
CA GLY A 379 -4.48 21.09 1.21
C GLY A 379 -2.99 20.90 1.37
N ARG A 380 -2.49 19.66 1.44
CA ARG A 380 -1.05 19.40 1.53
C ARG A 380 -0.37 19.69 0.19
N GLU A 381 0.72 20.45 0.24
CA GLU A 381 1.56 20.78 -0.91
C GLU A 381 2.76 19.84 -1.05
N MET A 382 3.34 19.40 0.07
CA MET A 382 4.56 18.57 0.13
C MET A 382 4.37 17.40 1.08
N LEU A 383 4.90 16.25 0.70
CA LEU A 383 4.96 15.05 1.55
C LEU A 383 6.41 14.57 1.65
N HIS A 384 6.90 14.43 2.87
CA HIS A 384 8.14 13.71 3.15
C HIS A 384 7.85 12.23 3.26
N GLY A 385 8.69 11.43 2.59
CA GLY A 385 8.71 9.99 2.74
C GLY A 385 10.15 9.47 2.83
N GLU A 386 10.29 8.23 3.30
CA GLU A 386 11.58 7.63 3.57
C GLU A 386 11.54 6.11 3.57
N HIS A 387 12.68 5.47 3.33
CA HIS A 387 12.84 4.04 3.59
C HIS A 387 14.28 3.70 3.95
N SER A 388 14.49 3.05 5.09
CA SER A 388 15.77 2.48 5.46
C SER A 388 16.00 1.17 4.70
N PHE A 389 16.97 1.15 3.77
CA PHE A 389 17.23 0.03 2.86
C PHE A 389 18.72 -0.11 2.52
N GLY A 390 19.55 -0.49 3.49
CA GLY A 390 20.99 -0.63 3.30
C GLY A 390 21.61 0.58 2.61
N ASP A 391 22.43 0.36 1.59
CA ASP A 391 23.09 1.42 0.79
C ASP A 391 22.10 2.28 -0.03
N LEU A 392 20.88 1.80 -0.23
CA LEU A 392 19.81 2.52 -0.91
C LEU A 392 18.83 3.22 0.04
N SER A 393 19.21 3.38 1.33
CA SER A 393 18.43 4.14 2.28
C SER A 393 18.20 5.56 1.78
N ASN A 394 16.91 5.95 1.71
CA ASN A 394 16.50 7.13 0.98
C ASN A 394 15.47 7.94 1.74
N HIS A 395 15.43 9.23 1.42
CA HIS A 395 14.39 10.18 1.77
C HIS A 395 13.92 10.88 0.51
N PHE A 396 12.64 11.20 0.42
CA PHE A 396 12.10 11.95 -0.68
C PHE A 396 11.12 13.02 -0.21
N VAL A 397 11.04 14.10 -0.95
CA VAL A 397 10.00 15.12 -0.82
C VAL A 397 9.26 15.16 -2.14
N VAL A 398 7.98 14.85 -2.13
CA VAL A 398 7.13 14.83 -3.32
C VAL A 398 6.06 15.91 -3.22
N THR A 399 5.77 16.53 -4.35
CA THR A 399 4.69 17.50 -4.55
C THR A 399 3.75 17.01 -5.66
N GLY A 400 2.79 17.83 -6.06
CA GLY A 400 1.95 17.52 -7.21
C GLY A 400 2.67 17.63 -8.57
N THR A 401 3.87 18.22 -8.63
CA THR A 401 4.57 18.55 -9.87
C THR A 401 6.02 18.12 -9.92
N ASP A 402 6.65 17.88 -8.78
CA ASP A 402 8.07 17.56 -8.74
C ASP A 402 8.43 16.68 -7.53
N LYS A 403 9.61 16.11 -7.55
CA LYS A 403 10.15 15.28 -6.48
C LYS A 403 11.65 15.47 -6.32
N TYR A 404 12.08 15.62 -5.08
CA TYR A 404 13.49 15.61 -4.67
C TYR A 404 13.77 14.33 -3.88
N VAL A 405 14.90 13.68 -4.14
CA VAL A 405 15.37 12.46 -3.49
C VAL A 405 16.77 12.67 -2.94
N TRP A 406 17.00 12.19 -1.71
CA TRP A 406 18.31 12.13 -1.09
C TRP A 406 18.61 10.70 -0.57
N PHE A 407 19.74 10.14 -1.00
CA PHE A 407 20.22 8.85 -0.51
C PHE A 407 21.14 9.08 0.69
N SER A 408 20.72 8.62 1.87
CA SER A 408 21.35 8.98 3.14
C SER A 408 22.72 8.34 3.37
N GLN A 409 23.10 7.32 2.61
CA GLN A 409 24.37 6.63 2.81
C GLN A 409 25.51 7.27 2.03
N ASP A 410 25.29 7.65 0.78
CA ASP A 410 26.32 8.23 -0.10
C ASP A 410 26.13 9.73 -0.38
N GLY A 411 25.00 10.31 0.06
CA GLY A 411 24.66 11.72 -0.14
C GLY A 411 24.22 12.07 -1.55
N ARG A 412 24.01 11.09 -2.40
CA ARG A 412 23.54 11.29 -3.77
C ARG A 412 22.14 11.91 -3.77
N GLU A 413 21.91 12.84 -4.70
CA GLU A 413 20.64 13.54 -4.86
C GLU A 413 20.07 13.30 -6.26
N GLN A 414 18.74 13.33 -6.38
CA GLN A 414 18.01 13.34 -7.63
C GLN A 414 16.85 14.34 -7.57
N TYR A 415 16.47 14.88 -8.72
CA TYR A 415 15.31 15.75 -8.86
C TYR A 415 14.56 15.42 -10.16
N PHE A 416 13.23 15.26 -10.04
CA PHE A 416 12.37 14.89 -11.15
C PHE A 416 11.20 15.86 -11.29
N ARG A 417 10.84 16.19 -12.53
CA ARG A 417 9.68 17.00 -12.90
C ARG A 417 8.51 16.10 -13.25
N LEU A 418 7.68 15.76 -12.26
CA LEU A 418 6.58 14.79 -12.42
C LEU A 418 5.43 15.28 -13.32
N ASP A 419 5.30 16.59 -13.53
CA ASP A 419 4.31 17.18 -14.42
C ASP A 419 4.64 16.99 -15.90
N THR A 420 5.93 16.91 -16.26
CA THR A 420 6.42 16.75 -17.63
C THR A 420 7.10 15.40 -17.88
N ASP A 421 7.60 14.77 -16.83
CA ASP A 421 8.23 13.46 -16.83
C ASP A 421 7.72 12.60 -15.65
N PRO A 422 6.47 12.14 -15.69
CA PRO A 422 5.91 11.31 -14.63
C PRO A 422 6.61 9.94 -14.50
N GLY A 423 7.36 9.52 -15.52
CA GLY A 423 8.15 8.30 -15.54
C GLY A 423 9.56 8.44 -14.99
N GLU A 424 9.97 9.62 -14.50
CA GLU A 424 11.28 9.86 -13.86
C GLU A 424 12.48 9.47 -14.75
N ARG A 425 12.37 9.70 -16.06
CA ARG A 425 13.36 9.29 -17.04
C ARG A 425 14.60 10.20 -17.06
N HIS A 426 14.42 11.45 -16.60
CA HIS A 426 15.46 12.45 -16.60
C HIS A 426 15.75 13.00 -15.21
N ASN A 427 16.98 12.82 -14.72
CA ASN A 427 17.44 13.40 -13.46
C ASN A 427 17.95 14.82 -13.63
N ALA A 428 17.10 15.80 -13.36
CA ALA A 428 17.38 17.23 -13.54
C ALA A 428 18.13 17.89 -12.36
N ILE A 429 18.77 17.14 -11.46
CA ILE A 429 19.42 17.65 -10.22
C ILE A 429 20.49 18.71 -10.52
N ASN A 430 21.18 18.63 -11.65
CA ASN A 430 22.27 19.53 -12.04
C ASN A 430 21.80 20.66 -12.96
N GLU A 431 20.51 20.79 -13.24
CA GLU A 431 20.01 21.82 -14.15
C GLU A 431 19.83 23.16 -13.43
N PRO A 432 20.52 24.24 -13.88
CA PRO A 432 20.55 25.52 -13.16
C PRO A 432 19.17 26.16 -12.97
N GLN A 433 18.23 25.95 -13.89
CA GLN A 433 16.88 26.51 -13.80
C GLN A 433 16.08 25.97 -12.61
N TYR A 434 16.43 24.80 -12.10
CA TYR A 434 15.76 24.19 -10.95
C TYR A 434 16.48 24.36 -9.62
N ALA A 435 17.66 25.00 -9.59
CA ALA A 435 18.50 25.13 -8.41
C ALA A 435 17.76 25.73 -7.20
N ALA A 436 16.97 26.78 -7.41
CA ALA A 436 16.19 27.42 -6.34
C ALA A 436 15.08 26.47 -5.79
N ARG A 437 14.42 25.73 -6.66
CA ARG A 437 13.38 24.77 -6.28
C ARG A 437 13.97 23.57 -5.54
N ILE A 438 15.07 23.05 -6.03
CA ILE A 438 15.81 21.96 -5.37
C ILE A 438 16.24 22.37 -3.96
N ASP A 439 16.74 23.59 -3.80
CA ASP A 439 17.13 24.13 -2.49
C ASP A 439 15.93 24.29 -1.53
N GLU A 440 14.78 24.70 -2.01
CA GLU A 440 13.54 24.75 -1.23
C GLU A 440 13.15 23.37 -0.70
N LEU A 441 13.12 22.33 -1.56
CA LEU A 441 12.77 20.97 -1.18
C LEU A 441 13.80 20.35 -0.23
N ARG A 442 15.10 20.64 -0.46
CA ARG A 442 16.19 20.23 0.44
C ARG A 442 16.05 20.86 1.83
N ARG A 443 15.72 22.15 1.92
CA ARG A 443 15.45 22.83 3.20
C ARG A 443 14.22 22.26 3.89
N PHE A 444 13.19 21.89 3.14
CA PHE A 444 12.04 21.21 3.72
C PHE A 444 12.48 19.88 4.35
N LEU A 445 13.25 19.04 3.63
CA LEU A 445 13.77 17.78 4.15
C LEU A 445 14.67 17.97 5.38
N ILE A 446 15.54 18.99 5.40
CA ILE A 446 16.38 19.32 6.56
C ILE A 446 15.51 19.59 7.81
N ARG A 447 14.40 20.31 7.67
CA ARG A 447 13.46 20.56 8.79
C ARG A 447 12.78 19.28 9.25
N GLU A 448 12.34 18.42 8.32
CA GLU A 448 11.71 17.14 8.64
C GLU A 448 12.67 16.20 9.40
N LEU A 449 13.97 16.25 9.08
CA LEU A 449 14.99 15.41 9.70
C LEU A 449 15.62 16.02 10.98
N ALA A 450 15.26 17.26 11.34
CA ALA A 450 15.81 17.92 12.52
C ALA A 450 15.46 17.15 13.81
N GLY A 451 16.48 16.89 14.63
CA GLY A 451 16.32 16.19 15.91
C GLY A 451 16.08 14.67 15.80
N ARG A 452 16.25 14.09 14.62
CA ARG A 452 16.22 12.63 14.43
C ARG A 452 17.44 11.97 15.08
N GLU A 453 17.26 10.78 15.67
CA GLU A 453 18.31 10.05 16.38
C GLU A 453 19.47 9.58 15.51
N GLU A 454 19.25 9.43 14.19
CA GLU A 454 20.31 9.09 13.23
C GLU A 454 21.28 10.26 12.99
N GLY A 455 20.87 11.49 13.24
CA GLY A 455 21.71 12.66 13.04
C GLY A 455 21.96 13.05 11.58
N TYR A 456 20.95 12.87 10.72
CA TYR A 456 21.03 13.16 9.29
C TYR A 456 21.16 14.65 8.93
N THR A 457 21.05 15.55 9.90
CA THR A 457 21.23 16.99 9.69
C THR A 457 21.79 17.70 10.92
N ASP A 458 22.54 18.79 10.71
CA ASP A 458 22.98 19.73 11.72
C ASP A 458 22.04 20.98 11.80
N GLY A 459 20.97 20.98 11.00
CA GLY A 459 20.02 22.07 10.87
C GLY A 459 20.26 22.98 9.66
N GLU A 460 21.46 22.90 9.05
CA GLU A 460 21.82 23.69 7.87
C GLU A 460 21.99 22.83 6.61
N ARG A 461 22.47 21.60 6.78
CA ARG A 461 22.77 20.66 5.68
C ARG A 461 22.41 19.21 6.03
N LEU A 462 22.27 18.40 4.98
CA LEU A 462 22.15 16.95 5.08
C LEU A 462 23.53 16.32 5.33
N ILE A 463 23.59 15.33 6.21
CA ILE A 463 24.83 14.64 6.62
C ILE A 463 24.71 13.16 6.22
N PRO A 464 25.38 12.73 5.14
CA PRO A 464 25.34 11.34 4.71
C PRO A 464 26.20 10.43 5.56
N GLY A 465 26.08 9.11 5.35
CA GLY A 465 26.90 8.07 5.98
C GLY A 465 26.56 7.80 7.44
N ARG A 466 25.39 8.25 7.91
CA ARG A 466 24.89 7.93 9.25
C ARG A 466 24.23 6.55 9.24
N THR A 467 24.27 5.88 10.39
CA THR A 467 23.60 4.57 10.55
C THR A 467 22.10 4.71 10.27
N ALA A 468 21.62 4.02 9.25
CA ALA A 468 20.21 3.99 8.93
C ALA A 468 19.47 3.05 9.89
N LEU A 469 18.35 3.53 10.45
CA LEU A 469 17.49 2.79 11.35
C LEU A 469 16.20 2.42 10.63
N ALA A 470 15.71 1.20 10.79
CA ALA A 470 14.39 0.80 10.29
C ALA A 470 13.27 1.09 11.31
N VAL A 471 13.65 1.28 12.58
CA VAL A 471 12.74 1.62 13.69
C VAL A 471 13.39 2.67 14.55
N LEU A 472 12.65 3.76 14.83
CA LEU A 472 13.10 4.81 15.73
C LEU A 472 12.73 4.48 17.18
N HIS A 473 13.65 4.73 18.11
CA HIS A 473 13.42 4.52 19.53
C HIS A 473 12.73 5.73 20.18
N ASN A 474 13.01 6.93 19.67
CA ASN A 474 12.52 8.22 20.18
C ASN A 474 11.20 8.67 19.52
N ALA A 475 10.43 7.74 18.93
CA ALA A 475 9.15 8.06 18.30
C ALA A 475 8.12 8.52 19.35
N THR A 476 7.55 9.69 19.15
CA THR A 476 6.65 10.33 20.11
C THR A 476 5.24 9.76 20.09
N GLY A 477 4.82 9.18 18.99
CA GLY A 477 3.46 8.62 18.81
C GLY A 477 3.20 7.27 19.46
N LYS A 478 4.21 6.67 20.13
CA LYS A 478 4.03 5.38 20.85
C LYS A 478 3.30 5.54 22.19
N ASN A 479 3.23 6.75 22.72
CA ASN A 479 2.71 7.04 24.07
C ASN A 479 1.39 7.84 24.05
N CYS A 480 0.66 7.83 22.95
CA CYS A 480 -0.63 8.51 22.83
C CYS A 480 -1.79 7.66 23.31
#